data_20a5517a308e67dc186d393f8bbde860
#
_entry.id   20a5517a308e67dc186d393f8bbde860
#
_cell.length_a   1.000
_cell.length_b   1.000
_cell.length_c   1.000
_cell.angle_alpha   90.00
_cell.angle_beta   90.00
_cell.angle_gamma   90.00
#
_symmetry.space_group_name_H-M   'P 1'
#
loop_
_entity.id
_entity.type
_entity.pdbx_description
1 polymer ?
#
loop_
_entity_poly.entity_id
_entity_poly.type
_entity_poly.pdbx_seq_one_letter_code
_entity_poly.pdbx_strand_id
1 'polypeptide(L)'
;MIVFTVWPISAQETMVTTKWIVHKDAVEGVDYDVERMRQVWDATNDQDRRLAEENQRGINSTAYQPGPYSKTYEFGVVNFVDWYSERLLSNLGAEPAPYLKGVPVQG
;
A
#
# COMPACT_ATOMS: atom_id res chain seq x y z
N MET A 1 -7.68 -10.27 16.93
CA MET A 1 -7.73 -9.92 15.49
C MET A 1 -7.14 -8.54 15.32
N ILE A 2 -6.36 -8.33 14.26
CA ILE A 2 -5.81 -7.00 13.93
C ILE A 2 -6.50 -6.51 12.67
N VAL A 3 -6.88 -5.22 12.65
CA VAL A 3 -7.53 -4.57 11.51
C VAL A 3 -6.76 -3.31 11.15
N PHE A 4 -6.35 -3.23 9.89
CA PHE A 4 -5.78 -2.02 9.31
C PHE A 4 -6.85 -1.28 8.51
N THR A 5 -6.91 0.03 8.69
CA THR A 5 -7.76 0.89 7.86
C THR A 5 -6.91 1.95 7.21
N VAL A 6 -7.03 2.08 5.91
CA VAL A 6 -6.27 3.02 5.09
C VAL A 6 -7.22 4.12 4.60
N TRP A 7 -6.91 5.38 4.94
CA TRP A 7 -7.70 6.54 4.57
C TRP A 7 -6.87 7.50 3.71
N PRO A 8 -7.20 7.68 2.44
CA PRO A 8 -6.56 8.72 1.64
C PRO A 8 -7.02 10.10 2.11
N ILE A 9 -6.06 10.95 2.50
CA ILE A 9 -6.33 12.33 2.94
C ILE A 9 -6.13 13.28 1.76
N SER A 10 -5.05 13.08 1.01
CA SER A 10 -4.73 13.85 -0.20
C SER A 10 -3.98 12.95 -1.20
N ALA A 11 -3.56 13.52 -2.33
CA ALA A 11 -2.74 12.79 -3.31
C ALA A 11 -1.36 12.35 -2.77
N GLN A 12 -0.89 12.97 -1.69
CA GLN A 12 0.43 12.74 -1.11
C GLN A 12 0.37 12.30 0.37
N GLU A 13 -0.82 12.16 0.91
CA GLU A 13 -1.00 11.86 2.33
C GLU A 13 -2.06 10.78 2.54
N THR A 14 -1.68 9.78 3.31
CA THR A 14 -2.55 8.66 3.67
C THR A 14 -2.43 8.40 5.16
N MET A 15 -3.57 8.30 5.84
CA MET A 15 -3.63 7.89 7.23
C MET A 15 -3.87 6.39 7.32
N VAL A 16 -3.03 5.71 8.10
CA VAL A 16 -3.20 4.30 8.42
C VAL A 16 -3.50 4.16 9.91
N THR A 17 -4.59 3.47 10.24
CA THR A 17 -4.93 3.14 11.61
C THR A 17 -4.88 1.64 11.83
N THR A 18 -4.32 1.23 12.96
CA THR A 18 -4.27 -0.17 13.38
C THR A 18 -5.14 -0.36 14.62
N LYS A 19 -6.02 -1.35 14.58
CA LYS A 19 -6.91 -1.69 15.71
C LYS A 19 -6.68 -3.14 16.13
N TRP A 20 -6.50 -3.36 17.42
CA TRP A 20 -6.48 -4.70 18.02
C TRP A 20 -7.86 -4.98 18.61
N ILE A 21 -8.50 -6.03 18.13
CA ILE A 21 -9.81 -6.45 18.59
C ILE A 21 -9.63 -7.70 19.46
N VAL A 22 -10.04 -7.61 20.70
CA VAL A 22 -10.06 -8.70 21.68
C VAL A 22 -11.49 -9.19 21.91
N HIS A 23 -11.65 -10.31 22.61
CA HIS A 23 -12.99 -10.77 23.00
C HIS A 23 -13.65 -9.77 23.95
N LYS A 24 -14.97 -9.62 23.87
CA LYS A 24 -15.72 -8.63 24.67
C LYS A 24 -15.58 -8.80 26.19
N ASP A 25 -15.34 -10.03 26.65
CA ASP A 25 -15.18 -10.38 28.06
C ASP A 25 -13.70 -10.53 28.45
N ALA A 26 -12.76 -10.22 27.55
CA ALA A 26 -11.32 -10.32 27.84
C ALA A 26 -10.88 -9.18 28.77
N VAL A 27 -10.07 -9.52 29.76
CA VAL A 27 -9.57 -8.61 30.80
C VAL A 27 -8.11 -8.30 30.54
N GLU A 28 -7.79 -7.00 30.44
CA GLU A 28 -6.41 -6.54 30.31
C GLU A 28 -5.56 -6.93 31.51
N GLY A 29 -4.36 -7.41 31.27
CA GLY A 29 -3.44 -7.92 32.28
C GLY A 29 -3.68 -9.37 32.69
N VAL A 30 -4.79 -9.99 32.24
CA VAL A 30 -5.12 -11.40 32.48
C VAL A 30 -5.15 -12.17 31.17
N ASP A 31 -6.01 -11.77 30.23
CA ASP A 31 -6.20 -12.46 28.95
C ASP A 31 -5.34 -11.86 27.83
N TYR A 32 -4.95 -10.61 27.96
CA TYR A 32 -4.06 -9.93 27.02
C TYR A 32 -3.27 -8.83 27.71
N ASP A 33 -2.15 -8.46 27.09
CA ASP A 33 -1.29 -7.36 27.50
C ASP A 33 -1.11 -6.42 26.30
N VAL A 34 -1.47 -5.15 26.48
CA VAL A 34 -1.46 -4.14 25.39
C VAL A 34 -0.05 -3.89 24.87
N GLU A 35 0.93 -3.74 25.76
CA GLU A 35 2.32 -3.45 25.36
C GLU A 35 2.90 -4.62 24.56
N ARG A 36 2.65 -5.85 24.99
CA ARG A 36 3.09 -7.04 24.27
C ARG A 36 2.41 -7.20 22.90
N MET A 37 1.13 -6.86 22.81
CA MET A 37 0.39 -6.89 21.54
C MET A 37 0.90 -5.85 20.54
N ARG A 38 1.28 -4.67 21.03
CA ARG A 38 1.72 -3.54 20.20
C ARG A 38 3.16 -3.68 19.73
N GLN A 39 4.04 -4.22 20.56
CA GLN A 39 5.48 -4.13 20.41
C GLN A 39 6.00 -4.43 19.00
N VAL A 40 5.58 -5.55 18.41
CA VAL A 40 6.00 -5.95 17.06
C VAL A 40 5.42 -5.00 16.01
N TRP A 41 4.14 -4.68 16.15
CA TRP A 41 3.42 -3.89 15.15
C TRP A 41 3.83 -2.42 15.15
N ASP A 42 4.10 -1.83 16.30
CA ASP A 42 4.59 -0.46 16.41
C ASP A 42 5.96 -0.35 15.71
N ALA A 43 6.86 -1.29 15.95
CA ALA A 43 8.16 -1.32 15.29
C ALA A 43 8.06 -1.52 13.78
N THR A 44 7.24 -2.48 13.34
CA THR A 44 7.05 -2.79 11.92
C THR A 44 6.38 -1.63 11.19
N ASN A 45 5.29 -1.11 11.75
CA ASN A 45 4.57 0.02 11.15
C ASN A 45 5.45 1.28 11.05
N ASP A 46 6.33 1.54 12.02
CA ASP A 46 7.24 2.68 11.95
C ASP A 46 8.32 2.50 10.87
N GLN A 47 8.82 1.27 10.69
CA GLN A 47 9.75 0.94 9.60
C GLN A 47 9.08 1.10 8.24
N ASP A 48 7.89 0.53 8.06
CA ASP A 48 7.12 0.60 6.82
C ASP A 48 6.75 2.05 6.47
N ARG A 49 6.36 2.84 7.47
CA ARG A 49 6.07 4.26 7.30
C ARG A 49 7.29 5.02 6.75
N ARG A 50 8.46 4.83 7.36
CA ARG A 50 9.71 5.48 6.90
C ARG A 50 10.04 5.10 5.48
N LEU A 51 9.96 3.79 5.16
CA LEU A 51 10.23 3.28 3.82
C LEU A 51 9.28 3.88 2.79
N ALA A 52 7.98 3.92 3.08
CA ALA A 52 6.97 4.49 2.20
C ALA A 52 7.18 6.00 1.97
N GLU A 53 7.45 6.76 3.03
CA GLU A 53 7.70 8.21 2.95
C GLU A 53 8.99 8.53 2.16
N GLU A 54 10.06 7.76 2.36
CA GLU A 54 11.32 7.93 1.63
C GLU A 54 11.18 7.55 0.16
N ASN A 55 10.48 6.45 -0.11
CA ASN A 55 10.19 6.01 -1.48
C ASN A 55 9.35 7.06 -2.23
N GLN A 56 8.33 7.62 -1.59
CA GLN A 56 7.50 8.66 -2.19
C GLN A 56 8.30 9.93 -2.51
N ARG A 57 9.28 10.30 -1.68
CA ARG A 57 10.20 11.40 -1.99
C ARG A 57 11.03 11.14 -3.26
N GLY A 58 11.47 9.88 -3.41
CA GLY A 58 12.15 9.44 -4.63
C GLY A 58 11.23 9.50 -5.87
N ILE A 59 9.99 9.05 -5.74
CA ILE A 59 8.99 9.09 -6.81
C ILE A 59 8.68 10.52 -7.25
N ASN A 60 8.66 11.47 -6.32
CA ASN A 60 8.42 12.89 -6.61
C ASN A 60 9.63 13.61 -7.23
N SER A 61 10.77 12.92 -7.35
CA SER A 61 11.96 13.47 -8.01
C SER A 61 11.77 13.58 -9.53
N THR A 62 12.33 14.63 -10.11
CA THR A 62 12.35 14.81 -11.58
C THR A 62 13.17 13.74 -12.33
N ALA A 63 14.03 13.01 -11.62
CA ALA A 63 14.83 11.92 -12.16
C ALA A 63 14.15 10.55 -12.06
N TYR A 64 12.96 10.47 -11.44
CA TYR A 64 12.25 9.21 -11.26
C TYR A 64 11.83 8.60 -12.59
N GLN A 65 12.09 7.31 -12.73
CA GLN A 65 11.54 6.47 -13.79
C GLN A 65 10.97 5.19 -13.17
N PRO A 66 9.75 4.77 -13.54
CA PRO A 66 9.17 3.53 -13.02
C PRO A 66 10.01 2.32 -13.41
N GLY A 67 10.27 1.45 -12.46
CA GLY A 67 10.90 0.15 -12.69
C GLY A 67 9.93 -0.87 -13.29
N PRO A 68 10.46 -1.97 -13.84
CA PRO A 68 9.64 -3.09 -14.31
C PRO A 68 9.03 -3.84 -13.12
N TYR A 69 7.85 -4.38 -13.33
CA TYR A 69 7.23 -5.29 -12.36
C TYR A 69 7.81 -6.70 -12.46
N SER A 70 7.95 -7.36 -11.31
CA SER A 70 8.27 -8.80 -11.26
C SER A 70 7.08 -9.64 -11.71
N LYS A 71 7.27 -10.49 -12.72
CA LYS A 71 6.22 -11.41 -13.19
C LYS A 71 5.78 -12.40 -12.12
N THR A 72 6.70 -12.79 -11.25
CA THR A 72 6.45 -13.85 -10.26
C THR A 72 5.77 -13.29 -9.01
N TYR A 73 6.21 -12.13 -8.54
CA TYR A 73 5.81 -11.62 -7.22
C TYR A 73 4.81 -10.45 -7.28
N GLU A 74 4.72 -9.75 -8.43
CA GLU A 74 3.91 -8.54 -8.56
C GLU A 74 2.75 -8.66 -9.54
N PHE A 75 2.38 -9.91 -9.91
CA PHE A 75 1.26 -10.13 -10.84
C PHE A 75 -0.07 -9.51 -10.36
N GLY A 76 -0.30 -9.50 -9.04
CA GLY A 76 -1.48 -8.88 -8.46
C GLY A 76 -1.48 -7.35 -8.60
N VAL A 77 -0.31 -6.72 -8.49
CA VAL A 77 -0.14 -5.27 -8.72
C VAL A 77 -0.37 -4.94 -10.19
N VAL A 78 0.21 -5.73 -11.11
CA VAL A 78 0.01 -5.57 -12.56
C VAL A 78 -1.47 -5.65 -12.91
N ASN A 79 -2.18 -6.69 -12.46
CA ASN A 79 -3.61 -6.85 -12.72
C ASN A 79 -4.43 -5.67 -12.18
N PHE A 80 -4.08 -5.16 -11.00
CA PHE A 80 -4.76 -3.98 -10.44
C PHE A 80 -4.49 -2.73 -11.28
N VAL A 81 -3.26 -2.48 -11.66
CA VAL A 81 -2.87 -1.30 -12.46
C VAL A 81 -3.54 -1.34 -13.83
N ASP A 82 -3.58 -2.49 -14.48
CA ASP A 82 -4.25 -2.67 -15.77
C ASP A 82 -5.75 -2.38 -15.65
N TRP A 83 -6.42 -3.02 -14.70
CA TRP A 83 -7.84 -2.78 -14.43
C TRP A 83 -8.15 -1.31 -14.10
N TYR A 84 -7.35 -0.69 -13.24
CA TYR A 84 -7.54 0.71 -12.86
C TYR A 84 -7.33 1.65 -14.05
N SER A 85 -6.28 1.42 -14.85
CA SER A 85 -5.96 2.23 -16.03
C SER A 85 -7.07 2.14 -17.08
N GLU A 86 -7.58 0.94 -17.37
CA GLU A 86 -8.69 0.75 -18.29
C GLU A 86 -9.96 1.50 -17.83
N ARG A 87 -10.28 1.39 -16.53
CA ARG A 87 -11.43 2.09 -15.94
C ARG A 87 -11.27 3.61 -16.02
N LEU A 88 -10.10 4.11 -15.69
CA LEU A 88 -9.81 5.55 -15.71
C LEU A 88 -9.92 6.10 -17.14
N LEU A 89 -9.25 5.46 -18.09
CA LEU A 89 -9.25 5.86 -19.49
C LEU A 89 -10.67 5.83 -20.09
N SER A 90 -11.42 4.76 -19.83
CA SER A 90 -12.81 4.64 -20.26
C SER A 90 -13.70 5.78 -19.73
N ASN A 91 -13.54 6.15 -18.45
CA ASN A 91 -14.30 7.23 -17.84
C ASN A 91 -13.88 8.63 -18.34
N LEU A 92 -12.64 8.80 -18.76
CA LEU A 92 -12.14 10.05 -19.32
C LEU A 92 -12.38 10.17 -20.84
N GLY A 93 -12.89 9.12 -21.49
CA GLY A 93 -13.01 9.06 -22.95
C GLY A 93 -11.67 9.12 -23.68
N ALA A 94 -10.60 8.68 -23.01
CA ALA A 94 -9.24 8.73 -23.52
C ALA A 94 -8.79 7.34 -24.00
N GLU A 95 -8.02 7.30 -25.10
CA GLU A 95 -7.33 6.08 -25.51
C GLU A 95 -6.05 5.88 -24.70
N PRO A 96 -5.66 4.62 -24.40
CA PRO A 96 -4.41 4.33 -23.70
C PRO A 96 -3.22 4.89 -24.49
N ALA A 97 -2.34 5.62 -23.82
CA ALA A 97 -1.11 6.05 -24.46
C ALA A 97 -0.28 4.84 -24.92
N PRO A 98 0.39 4.91 -26.06
CA PRO A 98 1.10 3.75 -26.66
C PRO A 98 2.11 3.08 -25.74
N TYR A 99 2.69 3.83 -24.78
CA TYR A 99 3.65 3.32 -23.80
C TYR A 99 3.01 2.52 -22.65
N LEU A 100 1.69 2.59 -22.48
CA LEU A 100 0.96 1.74 -21.53
C LEU A 100 0.61 0.37 -22.14
N LYS A 101 0.69 0.23 -23.47
CA LYS A 101 0.58 -1.04 -24.17
C LYS A 101 1.95 -1.73 -24.22
N GLY A 102 2.32 -2.40 -23.15
CA GLY A 102 3.50 -3.24 -23.16
C GLY A 102 4.74 -2.62 -22.49
N VAL A 103 4.64 -2.29 -21.23
CA VAL A 103 5.84 -2.31 -20.37
C VAL A 103 6.34 -3.75 -20.38
N PRO A 104 7.54 -4.05 -20.95
CA PRO A 104 8.02 -5.42 -21.00
C PRO A 104 8.20 -5.89 -19.56
N VAL A 105 7.39 -6.87 -19.17
CA VAL A 105 7.59 -7.58 -17.92
C VAL A 105 8.87 -8.38 -18.12
N GLN A 106 9.99 -7.92 -17.59
CA GLN A 106 11.23 -8.68 -17.66
C GLN A 106 11.13 -9.91 -16.75
N GLY A 107 11.44 -11.07 -17.33
CA GLY A 107 11.45 -12.37 -16.67
C GLY A 107 12.64 -12.56 -15.76
#